data_42111bcfa597234c84fc971195992e56
#
_entry.id   42111bcfa597234c84fc971195992e56
#
_cell.length_a   1.000
_cell.length_b   1.000
_cell.length_c   1.000
_cell.angle_alpha   90.00
_cell.angle_beta   90.00
_cell.angle_gamma   90.00
#
_symmetry.space_group_name_H-M   'P 1'
#
loop_
_entity.id
_entity.type
_entity.pdbx_description
1 polymer ?
#
loop_
_entity_poly.entity_id
_entity_poly.type
_entity_poly.pdbx_seq_one_letter_code
_entity_poly.pdbx_strand_id
1 'polypeptide(L)'
;MRAKDLAVQNFSIAEHLLQLHQLFRDLKLYQAGQDYVLAVCSALELPRDAAVHHARNSHMAFSVHGAVPMPSCLTTPQGMDFLLRQAVLVACSALESFFWDVLRENALTVVKAKGRRADESLRNVTLTLDYYLSLEDYSDQDERLKEIILNRFERGTLYDASKIDEIVEILTVKNFWREVTRETGLDEADIRKRLTTLIKRRNDITHRADRPKDDAPPEEIDAHGLRSMSYAWASTHVTIAKTFVIAGSDIIGRAVEQLEQIISQKEEQKLSSQTQFPPSP
;
A
#
# COMPACT_ATOMS: atom_id res chain seq x y z
N MET A 1 -5.83 -14.35 -4.08
CA MET A 1 -6.11 -12.97 -4.47
C MET A 1 -4.78 -12.24 -4.68
N ARG A 2 -4.44 -11.91 -5.93
CA ARG A 2 -3.14 -11.29 -6.31
C ARG A 2 -2.91 -9.93 -5.62
N ALA A 3 -3.98 -9.15 -5.45
CA ALA A 3 -3.95 -7.86 -4.77
C ALA A 3 -3.37 -7.95 -3.34
N LYS A 4 -3.72 -9.01 -2.57
CA LYS A 4 -3.18 -9.25 -1.22
C LYS A 4 -1.67 -9.42 -1.24
N ASP A 5 -1.17 -10.27 -2.14
CA ASP A 5 0.26 -10.61 -2.19
C ASP A 5 1.11 -9.40 -2.56
N LEU A 6 0.65 -8.60 -3.54
CA LEU A 6 1.31 -7.35 -3.94
C LEU A 6 1.32 -6.32 -2.79
N ALA A 7 0.20 -6.17 -2.08
CA ALA A 7 0.13 -5.26 -0.95
C ALA A 7 1.07 -5.69 0.19
N VAL A 8 1.08 -6.99 0.54
CA VAL A 8 1.98 -7.53 1.57
C VAL A 8 3.45 -7.32 1.19
N GLN A 9 3.80 -7.52 -0.08
CA GLN A 9 5.15 -7.25 -0.58
C GLN A 9 5.53 -5.77 -0.42
N ASN A 10 4.63 -4.85 -0.77
CA ASN A 10 4.87 -3.42 -0.61
C ASN A 10 4.97 -3.01 0.87
N PHE A 11 4.14 -3.58 1.76
CA PHE A 11 4.28 -3.36 3.20
C PHE A 11 5.62 -3.89 3.74
N SER A 12 6.14 -5.01 3.20
CA SER A 12 7.48 -5.51 3.55
C SER A 12 8.56 -4.48 3.22
N ILE A 13 8.44 -3.76 2.09
CA ILE A 13 9.38 -2.67 1.76
C ILE A 13 9.29 -1.54 2.81
N ALA A 14 8.09 -1.14 3.22
CA ALA A 14 7.92 -0.14 4.27
C ALA A 14 8.55 -0.59 5.60
N GLU A 15 8.38 -1.86 5.98
CA GLU A 15 9.00 -2.45 7.18
C GLU A 15 10.53 -2.47 7.09
N HIS A 16 11.11 -2.79 5.92
CA HIS A 16 12.55 -2.73 5.72
C HIS A 16 13.09 -1.30 5.87
N LEU A 17 12.38 -0.28 5.38
CA LEU A 17 12.77 1.11 5.58
C LEU A 17 12.78 1.50 7.07
N LEU A 18 11.79 1.03 7.83
CA LEU A 18 11.73 1.21 9.28
C LEU A 18 12.90 0.51 10.00
N GLN A 19 13.24 -0.70 9.59
CA GLN A 19 14.38 -1.45 10.12
C GLN A 19 15.71 -0.74 9.81
N LEU A 20 15.88 -0.24 8.59
CA LEU A 20 17.05 0.55 8.20
C LEU A 20 17.14 1.83 9.03
N HIS A 21 16.03 2.54 9.25
CA HIS A 21 16.04 3.69 10.13
C HIS A 21 16.50 3.33 11.55
N GLN A 22 16.01 2.24 12.14
CA GLN A 22 16.44 1.80 13.45
C GLN A 22 17.93 1.45 13.49
N LEU A 23 18.42 0.76 12.45
CA LEU A 23 19.82 0.39 12.36
C LEU A 23 20.76 1.61 12.35
N PHE A 24 20.33 2.69 11.71
CA PHE A 24 21.16 3.89 11.54
C PHE A 24 20.80 5.05 12.48
N ARG A 25 19.69 4.97 13.21
CA ARG A 25 19.16 6.09 14.04
C ARG A 25 20.17 6.69 14.99
N ASP A 26 20.88 5.83 15.69
CA ASP A 26 21.80 6.22 16.75
C ASP A 26 23.28 6.04 16.30
N LEU A 27 23.50 6.02 15.00
CA LEU A 27 24.82 5.77 14.45
C LEU A 27 25.74 6.97 14.71
N LYS A 28 26.74 6.75 15.55
CA LYS A 28 27.84 7.69 15.74
C LYS A 28 29.07 7.12 15.08
N LEU A 29 29.44 7.72 13.96
CA LEU A 29 30.63 7.34 13.23
C LEU A 29 31.87 8.06 13.84
N TYR A 30 32.92 7.32 14.10
CA TYR A 30 34.19 7.78 14.55
C TYR A 30 35.24 7.47 13.52
N GLN A 31 36.20 8.39 13.32
CA GLN A 31 37.36 8.10 12.50
C GLN A 31 38.13 6.96 13.13
N ALA A 32 38.39 5.92 12.38
CA ALA A 32 39.11 4.76 12.87
C ALA A 32 40.59 5.10 13.08
N GLY A 33 41.22 4.53 14.11
CA GLY A 33 42.67 4.60 14.27
C GLY A 33 43.40 3.91 13.14
N GLN A 34 44.63 4.35 12.85
CA GLN A 34 45.40 3.91 11.68
C GLN A 34 45.60 2.38 11.62
N ASP A 35 45.85 1.74 12.74
CA ASP A 35 46.00 0.27 12.81
C ASP A 35 44.70 -0.48 12.43
N TYR A 36 43.58 0.04 12.88
CA TYR A 36 42.25 -0.52 12.52
C TYR A 36 41.95 -0.31 11.05
N VAL A 37 42.26 0.87 10.48
CA VAL A 37 42.12 1.17 9.07
C VAL A 37 42.95 0.18 8.24
N LEU A 38 44.21 -0.02 8.59
CA LEU A 38 45.09 -0.96 7.86
C LEU A 38 44.59 -2.39 7.95
N ALA A 39 44.12 -2.82 9.12
CA ALA A 39 43.58 -4.17 9.30
C ALA A 39 42.31 -4.40 8.45
N VAL A 40 41.38 -3.43 8.45
CA VAL A 40 40.15 -3.50 7.63
C VAL A 40 40.46 -3.44 6.15
N CYS A 41 41.32 -2.53 5.71
CA CYS A 41 41.74 -2.43 4.31
C CYS A 41 42.41 -3.74 3.82
N SER A 42 43.25 -4.35 4.65
CA SER A 42 43.90 -5.62 4.34
C SER A 42 42.88 -6.76 4.25
N ALA A 43 41.95 -6.87 5.24
CA ALA A 43 40.96 -7.94 5.29
C ALA A 43 39.92 -7.90 4.18
N LEU A 44 39.58 -6.68 3.71
CA LEU A 44 38.57 -6.44 2.67
C LEU A 44 39.17 -6.09 1.31
N GLU A 45 40.50 -6.22 1.14
CA GLU A 45 41.22 -5.88 -0.09
C GLU A 45 40.95 -4.46 -0.61
N LEU A 46 40.78 -3.51 0.33
CA LEU A 46 40.47 -2.11 0.00
C LEU A 46 41.78 -1.32 -0.30
N PRO A 47 41.67 -0.22 -1.06
CA PRO A 47 42.81 0.70 -1.24
C PRO A 47 43.31 1.22 0.11
N ARG A 48 44.62 1.44 0.25
CA ARG A 48 45.23 1.89 1.51
C ARG A 48 44.78 3.28 1.95
N ASP A 49 44.27 4.08 1.03
CA ASP A 49 43.74 5.43 1.25
C ASP A 49 42.20 5.43 1.49
N ALA A 50 41.60 4.25 1.61
CA ALA A 50 40.17 4.15 1.92
C ALA A 50 39.86 4.76 3.30
N ALA A 51 38.88 5.64 3.36
CA ALA A 51 38.39 6.18 4.62
C ALA A 51 37.55 5.12 5.34
N VAL A 52 37.99 4.68 6.51
CA VAL A 52 37.29 3.71 7.35
C VAL A 52 36.75 4.40 8.60
N HIS A 53 35.44 4.26 8.79
CA HIS A 53 34.74 4.75 9.97
C HIS A 53 34.15 3.56 10.72
N HIS A 54 34.09 3.63 12.03
CA HIS A 54 33.43 2.62 12.84
C HIS A 54 32.30 3.25 13.67
N ALA A 55 31.25 2.48 13.93
CA ALA A 55 30.18 2.89 14.80
C ALA A 55 30.40 2.38 16.21
N ARG A 56 30.42 3.29 17.19
CA ARG A 56 30.84 2.99 18.56
C ARG A 56 29.98 1.97 19.29
N ASN A 57 28.69 1.89 18.96
CA ASN A 57 27.72 1.01 19.61
C ASN A 57 27.20 -0.10 18.73
N SER A 58 27.78 -0.30 17.55
CA SER A 58 27.46 -1.39 16.65
C SER A 58 28.76 -2.01 16.14
N HIS A 59 28.74 -3.30 15.88
CA HIS A 59 29.86 -3.99 15.24
C HIS A 59 29.95 -3.72 13.73
N MET A 60 29.55 -2.52 13.31
CA MET A 60 29.54 -2.12 11.90
C MET A 60 30.73 -1.24 11.58
N ALA A 61 31.42 -1.54 10.51
CA ALA A 61 32.45 -0.68 9.92
C ALA A 61 31.96 -0.19 8.56
N PHE A 62 32.12 1.11 8.31
CA PHE A 62 31.87 1.71 6.99
C PHE A 62 33.19 2.04 6.35
N SER A 63 33.40 1.56 5.13
CA SER A 63 34.49 1.97 4.29
C SER A 63 33.97 2.78 3.12
N VAL A 64 34.56 3.93 2.87
CA VAL A 64 34.22 4.79 1.74
C VAL A 64 35.48 4.95 0.89
N HIS A 65 35.38 4.66 -0.38
CA HIS A 65 36.48 4.80 -1.31
C HIS A 65 36.85 6.29 -1.50
N GLY A 66 38.11 6.59 -1.28
CA GLY A 66 38.87 7.84 -1.33
C GLY A 66 38.18 9.17 -1.65
N ALA A 67 37.57 9.33 -2.81
CA ALA A 67 36.98 10.61 -3.24
C ALA A 67 35.49 10.81 -2.88
N VAL A 68 34.83 9.79 -2.32
CA VAL A 68 33.40 9.88 -1.99
C VAL A 68 33.23 10.31 -0.53
N PRO A 69 32.70 11.50 -0.26
CA PRO A 69 32.47 11.92 1.13
C PRO A 69 31.39 11.03 1.79
N MET A 70 31.56 10.77 3.08
CA MET A 70 30.54 10.11 3.87
C MET A 70 29.24 10.92 3.80
N PRO A 71 28.08 10.30 3.43
CA PRO A 71 26.83 11.00 3.36
C PRO A 71 26.49 11.67 4.71
N SER A 72 26.19 12.95 4.69
CA SER A 72 25.89 13.72 5.90
C SER A 72 24.70 13.16 6.70
N CYS A 73 23.74 12.50 6.04
CA CYS A 73 22.63 11.84 6.70
C CYS A 73 23.05 10.74 7.67
N LEU A 74 24.23 10.12 7.49
CA LEU A 74 24.77 9.12 8.41
C LEU A 74 25.48 9.73 9.62
N THR A 75 25.83 11.01 9.55
CA THR A 75 26.61 11.72 10.59
C THR A 75 25.80 12.76 11.34
N THR A 76 24.64 13.15 10.80
CA THR A 76 23.76 14.16 11.40
C THR A 76 22.72 13.49 12.29
N PRO A 77 22.44 14.00 13.49
CA PRO A 77 21.30 13.53 14.29
C PRO A 77 20.02 13.60 13.47
N GLN A 78 19.18 12.57 13.56
CA GLN A 78 17.94 12.45 12.77
C GLN A 78 18.14 12.48 11.25
N GLY A 79 19.36 12.38 10.77
CA GLY A 79 19.66 12.42 9.33
C GLY A 79 18.97 11.33 8.52
N MET A 80 18.59 10.21 9.17
CA MET A 80 17.89 9.09 8.53
C MET A 80 16.36 9.15 8.65
N ASP A 81 15.77 10.21 9.20
CA ASP A 81 14.32 10.33 9.37
C ASP A 81 13.56 10.38 8.03
N PHE A 82 14.27 10.67 6.93
CA PHE A 82 13.67 10.54 5.60
C PHE A 82 13.20 9.11 5.30
N LEU A 83 13.82 8.08 5.89
CA LEU A 83 13.37 6.68 5.73
C LEU A 83 12.00 6.46 6.36
N LEU A 84 11.70 7.14 7.47
CA LEU A 84 10.36 7.08 8.07
C LEU A 84 9.30 7.67 7.13
N ARG A 85 9.61 8.79 6.46
CA ARG A 85 8.73 9.40 5.47
C ARG A 85 8.52 8.47 4.26
N GLN A 86 9.59 7.86 3.77
CA GLN A 86 9.50 6.89 2.68
C GLN A 86 8.68 5.67 3.08
N ALA A 87 8.82 5.15 4.30
CA ALA A 87 8.01 4.04 4.80
C ALA A 87 6.51 4.39 4.81
N VAL A 88 6.16 5.61 5.23
CA VAL A 88 4.78 6.12 5.18
C VAL A 88 4.25 6.20 3.76
N LEU A 89 5.04 6.73 2.82
CA LEU A 89 4.65 6.81 1.41
C LEU A 89 4.39 5.42 0.81
N VAL A 90 5.29 4.49 1.05
CA VAL A 90 5.17 3.11 0.54
C VAL A 90 3.96 2.40 1.16
N ALA A 91 3.75 2.54 2.47
CA ALA A 91 2.59 1.94 3.15
C ALA A 91 1.26 2.49 2.66
N CYS A 92 1.17 3.81 2.42
CA CYS A 92 -0.03 4.41 1.83
C CYS A 92 -0.26 3.94 0.39
N SER A 93 0.80 3.83 -0.41
CA SER A 93 0.71 3.31 -1.78
C SER A 93 0.26 1.85 -1.78
N ALA A 94 0.74 1.03 -0.83
CA ALA A 94 0.30 -0.35 -0.66
C ALA A 94 -1.18 -0.44 -0.31
N LEU A 95 -1.65 0.40 0.62
CA LEU A 95 -3.06 0.49 1.00
C LEU A 95 -3.94 0.90 -0.17
N GLU A 96 -3.56 1.95 -0.89
CA GLU A 96 -4.30 2.48 -2.03
C GLU A 96 -4.36 1.46 -3.17
N SER A 97 -3.21 0.92 -3.58
CA SER A 97 -3.14 -0.10 -4.63
C SER A 97 -3.98 -1.33 -4.28
N PHE A 98 -3.96 -1.79 -3.03
CA PHE A 98 -4.75 -2.94 -2.60
C PHE A 98 -6.24 -2.76 -2.91
N PHE A 99 -6.86 -1.65 -2.50
CA PHE A 99 -8.29 -1.42 -2.71
C PHE A 99 -8.64 -1.26 -4.18
N TRP A 100 -7.79 -0.58 -4.96
CA TRP A 100 -7.98 -0.46 -6.40
C TRP A 100 -7.82 -1.79 -7.13
N ASP A 101 -6.84 -2.58 -6.77
CA ASP A 101 -6.61 -3.89 -7.38
C ASP A 101 -7.75 -4.86 -7.04
N VAL A 102 -8.25 -4.84 -5.80
CA VAL A 102 -9.42 -5.64 -5.39
C VAL A 102 -10.66 -5.24 -6.17
N LEU A 103 -10.92 -3.94 -6.34
CA LEU A 103 -12.03 -3.45 -7.16
C LEU A 103 -11.84 -3.90 -8.62
N ARG A 104 -10.64 -3.74 -9.16
CA ARG A 104 -10.28 -4.14 -10.52
C ARG A 104 -10.46 -5.64 -10.78
N GLU A 105 -10.04 -6.46 -9.82
CA GLU A 105 -10.19 -7.92 -9.94
C GLU A 105 -11.66 -8.36 -9.90
N ASN A 106 -12.54 -7.66 -9.16
CA ASN A 106 -13.86 -8.19 -8.78
C ASN A 106 -15.07 -7.40 -9.30
N ALA A 107 -14.89 -6.20 -9.88
CA ALA A 107 -16.01 -5.37 -10.35
C ALA A 107 -16.94 -6.10 -11.32
N LEU A 108 -16.39 -6.85 -12.27
CA LEU A 108 -17.17 -7.62 -13.24
C LEU A 108 -17.92 -8.78 -12.58
N THR A 109 -17.31 -9.46 -11.59
CA THR A 109 -17.96 -10.52 -10.80
C THR A 109 -19.19 -9.97 -10.08
N VAL A 110 -19.07 -8.76 -9.47
CA VAL A 110 -20.22 -8.08 -8.86
C VAL A 110 -21.33 -7.81 -9.87
N VAL A 111 -20.99 -7.28 -11.04
CA VAL A 111 -21.97 -6.99 -12.10
C VAL A 111 -22.67 -8.28 -12.55
N LYS A 112 -21.94 -9.36 -12.81
CA LYS A 112 -22.50 -10.66 -13.22
C LYS A 112 -23.40 -11.27 -12.13
N ALA A 113 -22.95 -11.22 -10.86
CA ALA A 113 -23.71 -11.78 -9.74
C ALA A 113 -24.97 -10.98 -9.41
N LYS A 114 -24.91 -9.65 -9.40
CA LYS A 114 -26.01 -8.77 -8.95
C LYS A 114 -26.86 -8.22 -10.09
N GLY A 115 -26.32 -8.06 -11.30
CA GLY A 115 -27.03 -7.46 -12.44
C GLY A 115 -27.59 -6.08 -12.07
N ARG A 116 -28.90 -5.89 -12.24
CA ARG A 116 -29.59 -4.63 -11.91
C ARG A 116 -29.59 -4.27 -10.42
N ARG A 117 -29.13 -5.17 -9.53
CA ARG A 117 -28.96 -4.93 -8.09
C ARG A 117 -27.52 -4.58 -7.72
N ALA A 118 -26.63 -4.46 -8.69
CA ALA A 118 -25.29 -3.95 -8.47
C ALA A 118 -25.35 -2.47 -8.04
N ASP A 119 -24.27 -2.00 -7.44
CA ASP A 119 -24.16 -0.61 -7.02
C ASP A 119 -24.42 0.37 -8.18
N GLU A 120 -24.98 1.53 -7.88
CA GLU A 120 -25.33 2.54 -8.88
C GLU A 120 -24.11 3.02 -9.66
N SER A 121 -22.96 3.14 -9.01
CA SER A 121 -21.70 3.54 -9.63
C SER A 121 -21.25 2.56 -10.72
N LEU A 122 -21.50 1.26 -10.55
CA LEU A 122 -21.25 0.22 -11.56
C LEU A 122 -22.31 0.22 -12.66
N ARG A 123 -23.58 0.48 -12.32
CA ARG A 123 -24.70 0.47 -13.29
C ARG A 123 -24.72 1.66 -14.23
N ASN A 124 -24.20 2.81 -13.75
CA ASN A 124 -24.18 4.06 -14.51
C ASN A 124 -22.91 4.23 -15.35
N VAL A 125 -22.21 3.14 -15.65
CA VAL A 125 -21.13 3.16 -16.63
C VAL A 125 -21.71 3.38 -18.01
N THR A 126 -21.43 4.53 -18.62
CA THR A 126 -21.92 4.86 -19.97
C THR A 126 -21.05 4.16 -21.01
N LEU A 127 -21.67 3.33 -21.84
CA LEU A 127 -21.05 2.75 -23.01
C LEU A 127 -21.35 3.65 -24.21
N THR A 128 -20.34 4.05 -24.98
CA THR A 128 -20.57 4.65 -26.29
C THR A 128 -20.99 3.57 -27.26
N LEU A 129 -21.73 3.94 -28.33
CA LEU A 129 -22.11 2.99 -29.37
C LEU A 129 -20.89 2.33 -30.02
N ASP A 130 -19.81 3.07 -30.19
CA ASP A 130 -18.56 2.57 -30.73
C ASP A 130 -17.95 1.46 -29.84
N TYR A 131 -17.96 1.66 -28.52
CA TYR A 131 -17.54 0.61 -27.58
C TYR A 131 -18.46 -0.62 -27.61
N TYR A 132 -19.77 -0.41 -27.71
CA TYR A 132 -20.72 -1.51 -27.80
C TYR A 132 -20.49 -2.36 -29.07
N LEU A 133 -20.31 -1.73 -30.21
CA LEU A 133 -19.99 -2.41 -31.46
C LEU A 133 -18.63 -3.11 -31.40
N SER A 134 -17.64 -2.50 -30.77
CA SER A 134 -16.31 -3.11 -30.63
C SER A 134 -16.30 -4.35 -29.74
N LEU A 135 -17.29 -4.57 -28.86
CA LEU A 135 -17.36 -5.78 -28.05
C LEU A 135 -17.50 -7.06 -28.87
N GLU A 136 -18.15 -6.99 -30.08
CA GLU A 136 -18.29 -8.14 -30.95
C GLU A 136 -16.95 -8.53 -31.63
N ASP A 137 -16.05 -7.58 -31.77
CA ASP A 137 -14.75 -7.80 -32.41
C ASP A 137 -13.69 -8.39 -31.44
N TYR A 138 -13.97 -8.39 -30.15
CA TYR A 138 -13.03 -8.89 -29.13
C TYR A 138 -13.25 -10.37 -28.84
N SER A 139 -12.16 -11.13 -28.81
CA SER A 139 -12.19 -12.55 -28.42
C SER A 139 -12.54 -12.74 -26.92
N ASP A 140 -12.30 -11.74 -26.08
CA ASP A 140 -12.64 -11.71 -24.65
C ASP A 140 -13.47 -10.46 -24.32
N GLN A 141 -14.77 -10.59 -24.47
CA GLN A 141 -15.75 -9.54 -24.16
C GLN A 141 -15.75 -9.15 -22.68
N ASP A 142 -15.46 -10.10 -21.79
CA ASP A 142 -15.41 -9.89 -20.35
C ASP A 142 -14.24 -8.96 -19.95
N GLU A 143 -13.06 -9.19 -20.53
CA GLU A 143 -11.90 -8.34 -20.25
C GLU A 143 -12.12 -6.92 -20.79
N ARG A 144 -12.74 -6.79 -21.96
CA ARG A 144 -13.09 -5.48 -22.52
C ARG A 144 -14.12 -4.74 -21.66
N LEU A 145 -15.16 -5.44 -21.19
CA LEU A 145 -16.16 -4.85 -20.30
C LEU A 145 -15.54 -4.42 -18.96
N LYS A 146 -14.63 -5.21 -18.44
CA LYS A 146 -13.86 -4.90 -17.25
C LYS A 146 -13.04 -3.62 -17.41
N GLU A 147 -12.30 -3.46 -18.51
CA GLU A 147 -11.56 -2.22 -18.80
C GLU A 147 -12.48 -0.99 -18.79
N ILE A 148 -13.66 -1.09 -19.41
CA ILE A 148 -14.64 0.01 -19.49
C ILE A 148 -15.12 0.40 -18.08
N ILE A 149 -15.42 -0.59 -17.24
CA ILE A 149 -15.84 -0.37 -15.86
C ILE A 149 -14.71 0.34 -15.09
N LEU A 150 -13.48 -0.12 -15.26
CA LEU A 150 -12.32 0.38 -14.51
C LEU A 150 -11.93 1.79 -14.89
N ASN A 151 -12.00 2.16 -16.16
CA ASN A 151 -11.70 3.51 -16.63
C ASN A 151 -12.50 4.61 -15.92
N ARG A 152 -13.67 4.26 -15.36
CA ARG A 152 -14.46 5.17 -14.54
C ARG A 152 -13.83 5.42 -13.16
N PHE A 153 -13.17 4.41 -12.60
CA PHE A 153 -12.63 4.44 -11.23
C PHE A 153 -11.15 4.86 -11.16
N GLU A 154 -10.43 4.86 -12.28
CA GLU A 154 -8.98 5.15 -12.32
C GLU A 154 -8.58 6.58 -11.89
N ARG A 155 -9.55 7.48 -11.69
CA ARG A 155 -9.30 8.90 -11.36
C ARG A 155 -9.40 9.23 -9.87
N GLY A 156 -9.62 8.23 -9.01
CA GLY A 156 -9.80 8.46 -7.57
C GLY A 156 -8.56 8.10 -6.75
N THR A 157 -7.96 9.06 -6.06
CA THR A 157 -7.00 8.77 -4.99
C THR A 157 -7.73 8.45 -3.70
N LEU A 158 -7.11 7.60 -2.87
CA LEU A 158 -7.62 7.27 -1.54
C LEU A 158 -7.28 8.45 -0.61
N TYR A 159 -8.24 9.40 -0.46
CA TYR A 159 -8.02 10.61 0.34
C TYR A 159 -8.24 10.39 1.84
N ASP A 160 -9.09 9.42 2.20
CA ASP A 160 -9.43 9.08 3.58
C ASP A 160 -10.10 7.70 3.67
N ALA A 161 -10.48 7.30 4.89
CA ALA A 161 -11.15 6.02 5.13
C ALA A 161 -12.56 5.93 4.50
N SER A 162 -13.20 7.04 4.11
CA SER A 162 -14.52 7.02 3.46
C SER A 162 -14.46 6.46 2.04
N LYS A 163 -13.31 6.59 1.37
CA LYS A 163 -13.11 5.94 0.07
C LYS A 163 -13.02 4.42 0.16
N ILE A 164 -12.55 3.91 1.29
CA ILE A 164 -12.60 2.48 1.58
C ILE A 164 -14.05 2.03 1.70
N ASP A 165 -14.90 2.80 2.40
CA ASP A 165 -16.34 2.50 2.52
C ASP A 165 -17.00 2.40 1.14
N GLU A 166 -16.72 3.36 0.24
CA GLU A 166 -17.24 3.35 -1.12
C GLU A 166 -16.83 2.09 -1.88
N ILE A 167 -15.55 1.70 -1.83
CA ILE A 167 -15.05 0.52 -2.54
C ILE A 167 -15.66 -0.78 -1.98
N VAL A 168 -15.75 -0.92 -0.67
CA VAL A 168 -16.33 -2.14 -0.07
C VAL A 168 -17.84 -2.22 -0.25
N GLU A 169 -18.54 -1.08 -0.38
CA GLU A 169 -19.95 -1.01 -0.74
C GLU A 169 -20.16 -1.46 -2.19
N ILE A 170 -19.36 -0.97 -3.13
CA ILE A 170 -19.35 -1.43 -4.54
C ILE A 170 -19.14 -2.93 -4.62
N LEU A 171 -18.24 -3.49 -3.84
CA LEU A 171 -17.96 -4.92 -3.75
C LEU A 171 -19.04 -5.69 -2.98
N THR A 172 -20.07 -5.00 -2.50
CA THR A 172 -21.19 -5.58 -1.72
C THR A 172 -20.79 -6.27 -0.42
N VAL A 173 -19.67 -5.85 0.18
CA VAL A 173 -19.19 -6.39 1.45
C VAL A 173 -19.95 -5.74 2.60
N LYS A 174 -20.81 -6.52 3.23
CA LYS A 174 -21.61 -6.04 4.38
C LYS A 174 -20.79 -6.07 5.68
N ASN A 175 -21.02 -5.06 6.52
CA ASN A 175 -20.42 -4.98 7.88
C ASN A 175 -18.89 -5.09 7.87
N PHE A 176 -18.24 -4.59 6.82
CA PHE A 176 -16.79 -4.73 6.61
C PHE A 176 -15.97 -4.36 7.85
N TRP A 177 -16.19 -3.16 8.40
CA TRP A 177 -15.42 -2.69 9.56
C TRP A 177 -15.64 -3.54 10.82
N ARG A 178 -16.87 -3.98 11.04
CA ARG A 178 -17.19 -4.87 12.15
C ARG A 178 -16.45 -6.20 12.03
N GLU A 179 -16.38 -6.76 10.82
CA GLU A 179 -15.63 -7.98 10.56
C GLU A 179 -14.11 -7.75 10.74
N VAL A 180 -13.57 -6.61 10.27
CA VAL A 180 -12.18 -6.23 10.50
C VAL A 180 -11.88 -6.13 12.00
N THR A 181 -12.73 -5.44 12.77
CA THR A 181 -12.61 -5.38 14.25
C THR A 181 -12.59 -6.76 14.88
N ARG A 182 -13.46 -7.66 14.43
CA ARG A 182 -13.51 -9.04 14.94
C ARG A 182 -12.23 -9.82 14.64
N GLU A 183 -11.68 -9.69 13.44
CA GLU A 183 -10.49 -10.42 13.03
C GLU A 183 -9.20 -9.87 13.63
N THR A 184 -9.12 -8.54 13.79
CA THR A 184 -7.90 -7.88 14.27
C THR A 184 -7.89 -7.66 15.78
N GLY A 185 -9.05 -7.65 16.43
CA GLY A 185 -9.22 -7.26 17.83
C GLY A 185 -9.02 -5.75 18.08
N LEU A 186 -8.88 -4.95 17.02
CA LEU A 186 -8.69 -3.50 17.10
C LEU A 186 -10.04 -2.79 17.01
N ASP A 187 -10.19 -1.67 17.73
CA ASP A 187 -11.40 -0.86 17.65
C ASP A 187 -11.56 -0.18 16.28
N GLU A 188 -12.78 -0.15 15.73
CA GLU A 188 -13.08 0.46 14.44
C GLU A 188 -12.69 1.94 14.38
N ALA A 189 -13.06 2.70 15.43
CA ALA A 189 -12.79 4.14 15.45
C ALA A 189 -11.28 4.42 15.50
N ASP A 190 -10.50 3.59 16.21
CA ASP A 190 -9.04 3.70 16.26
C ASP A 190 -8.41 3.35 14.90
N ILE A 191 -8.85 2.27 14.24
CA ILE A 191 -8.36 1.92 12.89
C ILE A 191 -8.63 3.07 11.92
N ARG A 192 -9.88 3.53 11.82
CA ARG A 192 -10.27 4.63 10.92
C ARG A 192 -9.45 5.89 11.18
N LYS A 193 -9.27 6.27 12.45
CA LYS A 193 -8.48 7.43 12.85
C LYS A 193 -7.03 7.30 12.41
N ARG A 194 -6.41 6.12 12.62
CA ARG A 194 -5.01 5.90 12.27
C ARG A 194 -4.78 5.85 10.77
N LEU A 195 -5.67 5.21 10.02
CA LEU A 195 -5.61 5.21 8.56
C LEU A 195 -5.76 6.64 8.00
N THR A 196 -6.74 7.39 8.49
CA THR A 196 -6.93 8.79 8.10
C THR A 196 -5.70 9.64 8.44
N THR A 197 -5.09 9.44 9.60
CA THR A 197 -3.89 10.16 10.02
C THR A 197 -2.69 9.80 9.14
N LEU A 198 -2.52 8.52 8.81
CA LEU A 198 -1.48 8.04 7.89
C LEU A 198 -1.63 8.65 6.49
N ILE A 199 -2.83 8.64 5.92
CA ILE A 199 -3.13 9.21 4.60
C ILE A 199 -2.90 10.72 4.58
N LYS A 200 -3.36 11.45 5.62
CA LYS A 200 -3.10 12.89 5.74
C LYS A 200 -1.61 13.19 5.78
N ARG A 201 -0.83 12.41 6.56
CA ARG A 201 0.61 12.61 6.62
C ARG A 201 1.29 12.34 5.27
N ARG A 202 0.87 11.30 4.56
CA ARG A 202 1.36 11.03 3.18
C ARG A 202 1.10 12.23 2.27
N ASN A 203 -0.11 12.81 2.33
CA ASN A 203 -0.47 13.96 1.52
C ASN A 203 0.39 15.19 1.86
N ASP A 204 0.65 15.44 3.15
CA ASP A 204 1.56 16.50 3.57
C ASP A 204 2.98 16.28 3.05
N ILE A 205 3.50 15.04 3.10
CA ILE A 205 4.82 14.69 2.56
C ILE A 205 4.86 14.93 1.04
N THR A 206 3.85 14.44 0.31
CA THR A 206 3.85 14.48 -1.17
C THR A 206 3.63 15.88 -1.73
N HIS A 207 2.68 16.63 -1.16
CA HIS A 207 2.24 17.90 -1.75
C HIS A 207 2.84 19.13 -1.08
N ARG A 208 3.31 18.99 0.16
CA ARG A 208 3.86 20.10 0.95
C ARG A 208 5.29 19.88 1.40
N ALA A 209 5.94 18.81 0.93
CA ALA A 209 7.28 18.42 1.36
C ALA A 209 7.39 18.29 2.88
N ASP A 210 6.32 17.89 3.56
CA ASP A 210 6.23 17.73 5.02
C ASP A 210 6.62 19.00 5.82
N ARG A 211 6.39 20.18 5.23
CA ARG A 211 6.69 21.45 5.90
C ARG A 211 5.80 21.63 7.13
N PRO A 212 6.37 22.12 8.23
CA PRO A 212 5.59 22.51 9.40
C PRO A 212 4.66 23.67 9.03
N LYS A 213 3.68 23.94 9.89
CA LYS A 213 2.93 25.19 9.83
C LYS A 213 3.82 26.34 10.26
N ASP A 214 3.50 27.56 9.83
CA ASP A 214 4.29 28.75 10.15
C ASP A 214 4.37 29.03 11.67
N ASP A 215 3.38 28.57 12.43
CA ASP A 215 3.27 28.68 13.89
C ASP A 215 3.68 27.39 14.64
N ALA A 216 4.29 26.42 13.95
CA ALA A 216 4.68 25.16 14.58
C ALA A 216 5.79 25.38 15.64
N PRO A 217 5.63 24.81 16.82
CA PRO A 217 6.64 24.91 17.87
C PRO A 217 7.94 24.17 17.46
N PRO A 218 9.12 24.63 17.91
CA PRO A 218 10.42 24.05 17.52
C PRO A 218 10.54 22.54 17.74
N GLU A 219 9.88 21.97 18.75
CA GLU A 219 9.89 20.53 19.04
C GLU A 219 9.14 19.69 17.99
N GLU A 220 8.28 20.31 17.19
CA GLU A 220 7.61 19.67 16.07
C GLU A 220 8.42 19.73 14.76
N ILE A 221 9.61 20.33 14.81
CA ILE A 221 10.48 20.54 13.65
C ILE A 221 11.72 19.67 13.80
N ASP A 222 12.08 18.92 12.76
CA ASP A 222 13.31 18.12 12.76
C ASP A 222 14.55 18.95 12.35
N ALA A 223 15.71 18.31 12.37
CA ALA A 223 16.98 18.93 11.99
C ALA A 223 17.03 19.43 10.53
N HIS A 224 16.10 19.03 9.70
CA HIS A 224 15.97 19.45 8.30
C HIS A 224 14.90 20.54 8.08
N GLY A 225 14.31 21.07 9.15
CA GLY A 225 13.23 22.05 9.06
C GLY A 225 11.88 21.47 8.62
N LEU A 226 11.70 20.16 8.71
CA LEU A 226 10.48 19.45 8.37
C LEU A 226 9.74 19.04 9.65
N ARG A 227 8.45 18.68 9.51
CA ARG A 227 7.69 18.17 10.66
C ARG A 227 8.35 16.90 11.20
N SER A 228 8.62 16.87 12.49
CA SER A 228 9.23 15.72 13.15
C SER A 228 8.37 14.45 12.96
N MET A 229 9.03 13.29 12.88
CA MET A 229 8.39 11.99 12.77
C MET A 229 9.13 10.99 13.64
N SER A 230 8.44 10.42 14.62
CA SER A 230 9.05 9.38 15.43
C SER A 230 8.92 8.00 14.79
N TYR A 231 9.92 7.14 15.02
CA TYR A 231 9.86 5.74 14.62
C TYR A 231 8.61 5.04 15.17
N ALA A 232 8.26 5.27 16.44
CA ALA A 232 7.10 4.65 17.08
C ALA A 232 5.79 5.02 16.34
N TRP A 233 5.65 6.29 15.93
CA TRP A 233 4.51 6.74 15.16
C TRP A 233 4.45 6.04 13.79
N ALA A 234 5.53 6.09 13.03
CA ALA A 234 5.60 5.49 11.69
C ALA A 234 5.35 3.98 11.74
N SER A 235 6.05 3.26 12.63
CA SER A 235 5.91 1.82 12.80
C SER A 235 4.48 1.41 13.16
N THR A 236 3.87 2.09 14.13
CA THR A 236 2.48 1.80 14.54
C THR A 236 1.50 1.96 13.38
N HIS A 237 1.60 3.05 12.61
CA HIS A 237 0.66 3.30 11.51
C HIS A 237 0.87 2.34 10.34
N VAL A 238 2.13 2.01 10.01
CA VAL A 238 2.45 1.00 8.98
C VAL A 238 1.92 -0.38 9.37
N THR A 239 2.15 -0.80 10.62
CA THR A 239 1.66 -2.09 11.13
C THR A 239 0.14 -2.18 11.10
N ILE A 240 -0.56 -1.14 11.53
CA ILE A 240 -2.03 -1.12 11.52
C ILE A 240 -2.56 -1.17 10.09
N ALA A 241 -1.98 -0.40 9.17
CA ALA A 241 -2.38 -0.44 7.76
C ALA A 241 -2.17 -1.83 7.14
N LYS A 242 -1.05 -2.48 7.43
CA LYS A 242 -0.78 -3.86 6.99
C LYS A 242 -1.79 -4.86 7.56
N THR A 243 -2.02 -4.82 8.88
CA THR A 243 -2.98 -5.70 9.57
C THR A 243 -4.39 -5.51 9.01
N PHE A 244 -4.79 -4.25 8.78
CA PHE A 244 -6.07 -3.89 8.19
C PHE A 244 -6.22 -4.46 6.77
N VAL A 245 -5.20 -4.34 5.91
CA VAL A 245 -5.23 -4.88 4.53
C VAL A 245 -5.32 -6.41 4.54
N ILE A 246 -4.59 -7.09 5.43
CA ILE A 246 -4.64 -8.55 5.53
C ILE A 246 -6.04 -9.01 5.92
N ALA A 247 -6.61 -8.45 6.99
CA ALA A 247 -7.97 -8.79 7.44
C ALA A 247 -9.02 -8.41 6.37
N GLY A 248 -8.91 -7.21 5.79
CA GLY A 248 -9.79 -6.75 4.73
C GLY A 248 -9.78 -7.66 3.50
N SER A 249 -8.60 -8.16 3.12
CA SER A 249 -8.46 -9.12 2.02
C SER A 249 -9.22 -10.42 2.26
N ASP A 250 -9.14 -10.96 3.47
CA ASP A 250 -9.80 -12.22 3.79
C ASP A 250 -11.33 -12.06 3.86
N ILE A 251 -11.80 -10.90 4.35
CA ILE A 251 -13.22 -10.56 4.37
C ILE A 251 -13.77 -10.38 2.96
N ILE A 252 -13.07 -9.62 2.11
CA ILE A 252 -13.47 -9.40 0.72
C ILE A 252 -13.41 -10.71 -0.07
N GLY A 253 -12.40 -11.55 0.15
CA GLY A 253 -12.28 -12.86 -0.47
C GLY A 253 -13.52 -13.73 -0.23
N ARG A 254 -13.98 -13.83 1.01
CA ARG A 254 -15.21 -14.57 1.34
C ARG A 254 -16.47 -13.99 0.67
N ALA A 255 -16.56 -12.66 0.56
CA ALA A 255 -17.68 -12.04 -0.14
C ALA A 255 -17.65 -12.32 -1.64
N VAL A 256 -16.48 -12.32 -2.26
CA VAL A 256 -16.31 -12.65 -3.69
C VAL A 256 -16.64 -14.12 -3.95
N GLU A 257 -16.20 -15.06 -3.13
CA GLU A 257 -16.57 -16.47 -3.24
C GLU A 257 -18.10 -16.69 -3.23
N GLN A 258 -18.82 -15.94 -2.38
CA GLN A 258 -20.28 -15.97 -2.37
C GLN A 258 -20.89 -15.45 -3.68
N LEU A 259 -20.30 -14.42 -4.29
CA LEU A 259 -20.74 -13.90 -5.59
C LEU A 259 -20.51 -14.92 -6.72
N GLU A 260 -19.37 -15.59 -6.72
CA GLU A 260 -19.04 -16.64 -7.69
C GLU A 260 -20.02 -17.82 -7.59
N GLN A 261 -20.38 -18.23 -6.37
CA GLN A 261 -21.42 -19.25 -6.15
C GLN A 261 -22.78 -18.82 -6.73
N ILE A 262 -23.16 -17.55 -6.58
CA ILE A 262 -24.40 -17.01 -7.17
C ILE A 262 -24.35 -17.07 -8.71
N ILE A 263 -23.21 -16.78 -9.32
CA ILE A 263 -23.02 -16.86 -10.77
C ILE A 263 -23.21 -18.31 -11.25
N SER A 264 -22.50 -19.25 -10.62
CA SER A 264 -22.58 -20.68 -10.96
C SER A 264 -24.02 -21.22 -10.88
N GLN A 265 -24.75 -20.88 -9.81
CA GLN A 265 -26.15 -21.27 -9.65
C GLN A 265 -27.06 -20.71 -10.76
N LYS A 266 -26.83 -19.46 -11.19
CA LYS A 266 -27.59 -18.85 -12.29
C LYS A 266 -27.30 -19.53 -13.63
N GLU A 267 -26.05 -19.92 -13.86
CA GLU A 267 -25.67 -20.64 -15.10
C GLU A 267 -26.29 -22.04 -15.15
N GLU A 268 -26.28 -22.79 -14.06
CA GLU A 268 -26.95 -24.08 -13.95
C GLU A 268 -28.45 -23.98 -14.18
N GLN A 269 -29.13 -22.98 -13.62
CA GLN A 269 -30.54 -22.74 -13.83
C GLN A 269 -30.87 -22.40 -15.29
N LYS A 270 -30.05 -21.63 -15.98
CA LYS A 270 -30.21 -21.33 -17.40
C LYS A 270 -30.06 -22.60 -18.25
N LEU A 271 -29.06 -23.42 -17.96
CA LEU A 271 -28.82 -24.68 -18.67
C LEU A 271 -30.03 -25.65 -18.53
N SER A 272 -30.51 -25.80 -17.30
CA SER A 272 -31.67 -26.65 -17.00
C SER A 272 -32.95 -26.19 -17.68
N SER A 273 -33.15 -24.88 -17.79
CA SER A 273 -34.34 -24.30 -18.47
C SER A 273 -34.28 -24.47 -20.01
N GLN A 274 -33.09 -24.47 -20.59
CA GLN A 274 -32.93 -24.70 -22.05
C GLN A 274 -33.14 -26.17 -22.45
N THR A 275 -32.84 -27.10 -21.53
CA THR A 275 -32.99 -28.54 -21.78
C THR A 275 -34.47 -29.01 -21.70
N GLN A 276 -35.35 -28.21 -21.11
CA GLN A 276 -36.77 -28.54 -20.96
C GLN A 276 -37.66 -28.21 -22.21
N PHE A 277 -37.12 -27.50 -23.19
CA PHE A 277 -37.82 -27.28 -24.45
C PHE A 277 -37.15 -28.11 -25.55
N PRO A 278 -37.73 -29.27 -25.93
CA PRO A 278 -37.27 -29.97 -27.13
C PRO A 278 -37.50 -29.06 -28.35
N PRO A 279 -36.62 -29.11 -29.37
CA PRO A 279 -36.84 -28.35 -30.58
C PRO A 279 -38.20 -28.77 -31.16
N SER A 280 -39.05 -27.78 -31.40
CA SER A 280 -40.33 -27.99 -32.09
C SER A 280 -40.07 -28.61 -33.45
N PRO A 281 -40.85 -29.62 -33.87
CA PRO A 281 -40.65 -30.34 -35.11
C PRO A 281 -40.82 -29.46 -36.34
#